data_dcbf476d9f6bf8c2e66c32ef7dece0ad
#
_entry.id   dcbf476d9f6bf8c2e66c32ef7dece0ad
#
_cell.length_a   1.000
_cell.length_b   1.000
_cell.length_c   1.000
_cell.angle_alpha   90.00
_cell.angle_beta   90.00
_cell.angle_gamma   90.00
#
_symmetry.space_group_name_H-M   'P 1'
#
loop_
_entity.id
_entity.type
_entity.pdbx_description
1 polymer ?
#
loop_
_entity_poly.entity_id
_entity_poly.type
_entity_poly.pdbx_seq_one_letter_code
_entity_poly.pdbx_strand_id
1 'polypeptide(L)'
;MTDKYRPSDPMSELISDDYRMLQVISRFGLAFGFGDASIQTVCRECGVDVPTFLAVVNFIRGGDHVKVSELVEDVDVNALMEYLKRSHSYFVDFRLPAIKRKLLDAIGVSSNQIAVLILKFYDEYAAEMSRHMDYENNHVHPYVEQLLAGRLPDSEHGFHILSHRHQDNHSSIEKSSSELKNILIKYYPAKSNVQLLNEVLMDIYMMEEDMLSHCRLEDHLFAECVHRLEDEVRMRGAQDPDVVTAPRVDATDTLSDREKEVIVEVVKGLSNKEIAENMFI
;
A
#
# COMPACT_ATOMS: atom_id res chain seq x y z
N MET A 1 2.69 -5.81 28.24
CA MET A 1 3.49 -4.90 27.36
C MET A 1 4.49 -5.79 26.65
N THR A 2 4.33 -6.00 25.36
CA THR A 2 5.35 -6.68 24.55
C THR A 2 6.54 -5.76 24.46
N ASP A 3 7.71 -6.18 24.94
CA ASP A 3 8.94 -5.39 24.84
C ASP A 3 9.26 -5.15 23.35
N LYS A 4 9.65 -3.89 23.04
CA LYS A 4 10.09 -3.52 21.67
C LYS A 4 11.39 -4.24 21.35
N TYR A 5 11.54 -4.71 20.11
CA TYR A 5 12.83 -5.21 19.62
C TYR A 5 13.87 -4.10 19.60
N ARG A 6 15.11 -4.46 19.94
CA ARG A 6 16.27 -3.58 20.05
C ARG A 6 17.33 -3.98 19.03
N PRO A 7 18.23 -3.09 18.67
CA PRO A 7 19.33 -3.40 17.75
C PRO A 7 20.21 -4.60 18.18
N SER A 8 20.33 -4.82 19.49
CA SER A 8 21.13 -5.90 20.08
C SER A 8 20.46 -7.27 20.10
N ASP A 9 19.16 -7.33 19.88
CA ASP A 9 18.41 -8.59 19.97
C ASP A 9 18.77 -9.52 18.81
N PRO A 10 18.79 -10.85 19.02
CA PRO A 10 19.06 -11.81 17.95
C PRO A 10 18.03 -11.72 16.82
N MET A 11 18.50 -11.68 15.57
CA MET A 11 17.59 -11.66 14.41
C MET A 11 16.68 -12.88 14.36
N SER A 12 17.12 -14.04 14.83
CA SER A 12 16.36 -15.28 14.87
C SER A 12 15.14 -15.22 15.79
N GLU A 13 15.19 -14.42 16.86
CA GLU A 13 14.08 -14.27 17.80
C GLU A 13 12.86 -13.60 17.16
N LEU A 14 13.07 -12.69 16.19
CA LEU A 14 11.98 -12.07 15.45
C LEU A 14 11.02 -13.10 14.85
N ILE A 15 11.57 -14.12 14.18
CA ILE A 15 10.78 -15.15 13.50
C ILE A 15 10.19 -16.12 14.51
N SER A 16 10.94 -16.45 15.57
CA SER A 16 10.48 -17.37 16.61
C SER A 16 9.30 -16.81 17.39
N ASP A 17 9.28 -15.50 17.60
CA ASP A 17 8.21 -14.81 18.30
C ASP A 17 7.00 -14.54 17.40
N ASP A 18 7.24 -14.25 16.11
CA ASP A 18 6.19 -13.85 15.18
C ASP A 18 6.57 -14.25 13.74
N TYR A 19 5.88 -15.26 13.20
CA TYR A 19 6.13 -15.75 11.84
C TYR A 19 5.92 -14.68 10.74
N ARG A 20 5.15 -13.61 10.99
CA ARG A 20 4.96 -12.50 10.06
C ARG A 20 6.27 -11.80 9.72
N MET A 21 7.25 -11.88 10.61
CA MET A 21 8.60 -11.32 10.38
C MET A 21 9.33 -11.98 9.20
N LEU A 22 8.92 -13.18 8.77
CA LEU A 22 9.42 -13.79 7.53
C LEU A 22 9.24 -12.87 6.32
N GLN A 23 8.06 -12.25 6.19
CA GLN A 23 7.76 -11.31 5.11
C GLN A 23 8.55 -10.02 5.27
N VAL A 24 8.65 -9.50 6.49
CA VAL A 24 9.42 -8.28 6.77
C VAL A 24 10.89 -8.45 6.37
N ILE A 25 11.53 -9.54 6.82
CA ILE A 25 12.93 -9.86 6.52
C ILE A 25 13.13 -9.98 5.01
N SER A 26 12.24 -10.71 4.32
CA SER A 26 12.29 -10.89 2.87
C SER A 26 12.16 -9.56 2.11
N ARG A 27 11.25 -8.67 2.53
CA ARG A 27 11.01 -7.37 1.88
C ARG A 27 12.15 -6.38 2.09
N PHE A 28 12.86 -6.48 3.20
CA PHE A 28 14.13 -5.76 3.36
C PHE A 28 15.30 -6.37 2.57
N GLY A 29 15.07 -7.51 1.89
CA GLY A 29 16.10 -8.19 1.10
C GLY A 29 17.12 -8.95 1.93
N LEU A 30 16.78 -9.27 3.18
CA LEU A 30 17.63 -10.03 4.09
C LEU A 30 17.47 -11.53 3.82
N ALA A 31 18.60 -12.21 3.67
CA ALA A 31 18.63 -13.67 3.50
C ALA A 31 18.67 -14.39 4.85
N PHE A 32 18.14 -15.60 4.90
CA PHE A 32 18.29 -16.47 6.06
C PHE A 32 19.71 -16.99 6.20
N GLY A 33 20.06 -17.55 7.36
CA GLY A 33 21.38 -18.08 7.63
C GLY A 33 22.26 -17.16 8.46
N PHE A 34 21.65 -16.19 9.13
CA PHE A 34 22.33 -15.18 9.98
C PHE A 34 22.81 -15.71 11.35
N GLY A 35 22.56 -17.00 11.67
CA GLY A 35 23.01 -17.60 12.95
C GLY A 35 22.45 -16.86 14.15
N ASP A 36 23.33 -16.59 15.13
CA ASP A 36 23.02 -15.84 16.37
C ASP A 36 23.30 -14.32 16.23
N ALA A 37 23.45 -13.82 15.01
CA ALA A 37 23.78 -12.41 14.80
C ALA A 37 22.63 -11.50 15.24
N SER A 38 22.98 -10.32 15.78
CA SER A 38 22.00 -9.33 16.19
C SER A 38 21.32 -8.66 14.99
N ILE A 39 20.13 -8.08 15.19
CA ILE A 39 19.41 -7.30 14.19
C ILE A 39 20.33 -6.24 13.56
N GLN A 40 21.06 -5.48 14.40
CA GLN A 40 21.98 -4.45 13.93
C GLN A 40 23.08 -5.01 13.03
N THR A 41 23.64 -6.16 13.38
CA THR A 41 24.72 -6.78 12.60
C THR A 41 24.18 -7.21 11.23
N VAL A 42 23.09 -7.95 11.18
CA VAL A 42 22.50 -8.44 9.94
C VAL A 42 22.07 -7.28 9.01
N CYS A 43 21.39 -6.28 9.55
CA CYS A 43 20.97 -5.12 8.76
C CYS A 43 22.17 -4.36 8.19
N ARG A 44 23.21 -4.09 8.99
CA ARG A 44 24.40 -3.37 8.52
C ARG A 44 25.18 -4.12 7.44
N GLU A 45 25.35 -5.43 7.60
CA GLU A 45 26.05 -6.26 6.61
C GLU A 45 25.31 -6.29 5.26
N CYS A 46 23.99 -6.13 5.26
CA CYS A 46 23.16 -6.10 4.07
C CYS A 46 22.83 -4.68 3.57
N GLY A 47 23.33 -3.62 4.22
CA GLY A 47 23.07 -2.23 3.84
C GLY A 47 21.63 -1.78 4.14
N VAL A 48 20.95 -2.43 5.08
CA VAL A 48 19.60 -2.08 5.52
C VAL A 48 19.67 -1.06 6.66
N ASP A 49 18.85 -0.02 6.56
CA ASP A 49 18.71 0.99 7.60
C ASP A 49 18.12 0.38 8.88
N VAL A 50 18.89 0.40 9.97
CA VAL A 50 18.51 -0.26 11.24
C VAL A 50 17.31 0.40 11.91
N PRO A 51 17.23 1.74 12.03
CA PRO A 51 16.06 2.42 12.58
C PRO A 51 14.78 2.10 11.81
N THR A 52 14.80 2.18 10.49
CA THR A 52 13.64 1.88 9.65
C THR A 52 13.20 0.42 9.78
N PHE A 53 14.15 -0.53 9.76
CA PHE A 53 13.84 -1.94 10.01
C PHE A 53 13.15 -2.14 11.36
N LEU A 54 13.71 -1.57 12.43
CA LEU A 54 13.15 -1.65 13.78
C LEU A 54 11.78 -0.95 13.90
N ALA A 55 11.59 0.16 13.22
CA ALA A 55 10.29 0.83 13.18
C ALA A 55 9.21 -0.08 12.59
N VAL A 56 9.49 -0.73 11.45
CA VAL A 56 8.56 -1.66 10.79
C VAL A 56 8.27 -2.87 11.66
N VAL A 57 9.29 -3.57 12.18
CA VAL A 57 9.07 -4.76 13.03
C VAL A 57 8.30 -4.43 14.30
N ASN A 58 8.62 -3.33 14.98
CA ASN A 58 7.94 -2.92 16.20
C ASN A 58 6.52 -2.43 15.93
N PHE A 59 6.29 -1.79 14.78
CA PHE A 59 4.94 -1.42 14.35
C PHE A 59 4.06 -2.64 14.13
N ILE A 60 4.52 -3.63 13.36
CA ILE A 60 3.77 -4.86 13.07
C ILE A 60 3.52 -5.66 14.36
N ARG A 61 4.52 -5.81 15.22
CA ARG A 61 4.39 -6.51 16.51
C ARG A 61 3.41 -5.84 17.47
N GLY A 62 3.47 -4.53 17.57
CA GLY A 62 2.71 -3.77 18.56
C GLY A 62 1.23 -3.57 18.20
N GLY A 63 0.86 -3.75 16.95
CA GLY A 63 -0.52 -3.63 16.50
C GLY A 63 -1.13 -2.26 16.82
N ASP A 64 -2.37 -2.25 17.32
CA ASP A 64 -3.12 -1.01 17.64
C ASP A 64 -2.61 -0.25 18.86
N HIS A 65 -1.64 -0.81 19.59
CA HIS A 65 -1.10 -0.22 20.81
C HIS A 65 0.18 0.59 20.59
N VAL A 66 0.66 0.66 19.34
CA VAL A 66 1.89 1.38 19.00
C VAL A 66 1.63 2.89 18.94
N LYS A 67 2.47 3.64 19.63
CA LYS A 67 2.56 5.09 19.44
C LYS A 67 3.49 5.36 18.26
N VAL A 68 2.90 5.63 17.12
CA VAL A 68 3.62 5.90 15.86
C VAL A 68 4.64 7.03 16.03
N SER A 69 4.30 8.08 16.78
CA SER A 69 5.20 9.20 17.07
C SER A 69 6.55 8.81 17.71
N GLU A 70 6.61 7.64 18.39
CA GLU A 70 7.86 7.12 18.96
C GLU A 70 8.72 6.33 17.97
N LEU A 71 8.19 6.02 16.78
CA LEU A 71 8.86 5.20 15.77
C LEU A 71 9.37 6.03 14.59
N VAL A 72 8.75 7.17 14.30
CA VAL A 72 9.00 7.94 13.06
C VAL A 72 10.25 8.81 13.09
N GLU A 73 10.86 9.06 14.27
CA GLU A 73 11.93 10.05 14.41
C GLU A 73 13.18 9.75 13.56
N ASP A 74 13.56 8.47 13.49
CA ASP A 74 14.77 8.01 12.82
C ASP A 74 14.48 7.18 11.56
N VAL A 75 13.25 7.22 11.02
CA VAL A 75 12.86 6.44 9.84
C VAL A 75 13.37 7.11 8.57
N ASP A 76 14.11 6.36 7.77
CA ASP A 76 14.43 6.74 6.40
C ASP A 76 13.20 6.47 5.50
N VAL A 77 12.56 7.55 5.05
CA VAL A 77 11.35 7.50 4.23
C VAL A 77 11.58 6.76 2.91
N ASN A 78 12.77 6.89 2.30
CA ASN A 78 13.11 6.18 1.08
C ASN A 78 13.24 4.67 1.33
N ALA A 79 13.90 4.26 2.42
CA ALA A 79 14.01 2.85 2.79
C ALA A 79 12.64 2.23 3.10
N LEU A 80 11.75 2.98 3.76
CA LEU A 80 10.37 2.55 4.03
C LEU A 80 9.55 2.43 2.75
N MET A 81 9.65 3.40 1.84
CA MET A 81 8.99 3.36 0.52
C MET A 81 9.46 2.15 -0.31
N GLU A 82 10.76 1.85 -0.32
CA GLU A 82 11.29 0.68 -1.02
C GLU A 82 10.80 -0.65 -0.41
N TYR A 83 10.62 -0.71 0.92
CA TYR A 83 9.97 -1.84 1.58
C TYR A 83 8.52 -2.03 1.09
N LEU A 84 7.74 -0.95 0.96
CA LEU A 84 6.37 -0.97 0.45
C LEU A 84 6.31 -1.41 -1.02
N LYS A 85 7.16 -0.87 -1.89
CA LYS A 85 7.27 -1.28 -3.31
C LYS A 85 7.55 -2.78 -3.45
N ARG A 86 8.44 -3.34 -2.60
CA ARG A 86 8.71 -4.78 -2.59
C ARG A 86 7.52 -5.60 -2.09
N SER A 87 6.71 -5.04 -1.18
CA SER A 87 5.46 -5.65 -0.76
C SER A 87 4.47 -5.76 -1.93
N HIS A 88 4.34 -4.69 -2.74
CA HIS A 88 3.48 -4.68 -3.94
C HIS A 88 3.89 -5.78 -4.94
N SER A 89 5.18 -5.84 -5.27
CA SER A 89 5.70 -6.89 -6.16
C SER A 89 5.46 -8.29 -5.58
N TYR A 90 5.64 -8.48 -4.28
CA TYR A 90 5.34 -9.76 -3.65
C TYR A 90 3.87 -10.14 -3.79
N PHE A 91 2.93 -9.24 -3.56
CA PHE A 91 1.51 -9.52 -3.69
C PHE A 91 1.11 -9.82 -5.13
N VAL A 92 1.46 -8.92 -6.06
CA VAL A 92 0.97 -8.96 -7.44
C VAL A 92 1.71 -10.00 -8.29
N ASP A 93 3.04 -10.02 -8.21
CA ASP A 93 3.86 -10.84 -9.12
C ASP A 93 4.08 -12.26 -8.61
N PHE A 94 3.98 -12.47 -7.30
CA PHE A 94 4.27 -13.78 -6.71
C PHE A 94 3.05 -14.42 -6.04
N ARG A 95 2.42 -13.72 -5.07
CA ARG A 95 1.42 -14.36 -4.18
C ARG A 95 0.11 -14.65 -4.89
N LEU A 96 -0.47 -13.66 -5.58
CA LEU A 96 -1.70 -13.83 -6.34
C LEU A 96 -1.57 -14.92 -7.42
N PRO A 97 -0.53 -14.94 -8.28
CA PRO A 97 -0.38 -16.03 -9.25
C PRO A 97 -0.19 -17.41 -8.61
N ALA A 98 0.49 -17.50 -7.46
CA ALA A 98 0.69 -18.74 -6.74
C ALA A 98 -0.62 -19.31 -6.19
N ILE A 99 -1.45 -18.48 -5.56
CA ILE A 99 -2.76 -18.87 -5.05
C ILE A 99 -3.68 -19.28 -6.20
N LYS A 100 -3.68 -18.54 -7.32
CA LYS A 100 -4.48 -18.88 -8.50
C LYS A 100 -4.15 -20.27 -9.05
N ARG A 101 -2.87 -20.60 -9.14
CA ARG A 101 -2.44 -21.95 -9.59
C ARG A 101 -2.96 -23.05 -8.67
N LYS A 102 -2.79 -22.91 -7.35
CA LYS A 102 -3.32 -23.86 -6.38
C LYS A 102 -4.84 -23.96 -6.44
N LEU A 103 -5.53 -22.84 -6.64
CA LEU A 103 -6.98 -22.83 -6.80
C LEU A 103 -7.43 -23.59 -8.04
N LEU A 104 -6.75 -23.42 -9.17
CA LEU A 104 -7.02 -24.19 -10.40
C LEU A 104 -6.81 -25.69 -10.19
N ASP A 105 -5.74 -26.07 -9.50
CA ASP A 105 -5.45 -27.47 -9.16
C ASP A 105 -6.52 -28.05 -8.22
N ALA A 106 -6.98 -27.26 -7.24
CA ALA A 106 -8.01 -27.65 -6.30
C ALA A 106 -9.39 -27.86 -6.97
N ILE A 107 -9.74 -26.98 -7.90
CA ILE A 107 -11.02 -27.03 -8.64
C ILE A 107 -11.02 -28.21 -9.63
N GLY A 108 -9.86 -28.56 -10.20
CA GLY A 108 -9.71 -29.57 -11.22
C GLY A 108 -10.34 -29.14 -12.57
N VAL A 109 -10.23 -30.00 -13.58
CA VAL A 109 -10.76 -29.78 -14.94
C VAL A 109 -12.28 -30.02 -15.00
N SER A 110 -13.03 -29.67 -13.97
CA SER A 110 -14.48 -29.81 -14.00
C SER A 110 -15.14 -28.66 -14.75
N SER A 111 -15.94 -28.98 -15.75
CA SER A 111 -16.81 -28.02 -16.46
C SER A 111 -17.98 -27.52 -15.58
N ASN A 112 -17.78 -27.42 -14.27
CA ASN A 112 -18.79 -26.99 -13.31
C ASN A 112 -18.94 -25.47 -13.35
N GLN A 113 -20.14 -24.98 -13.50
CA GLN A 113 -20.48 -23.54 -13.48
C GLN A 113 -19.99 -22.84 -12.20
N ILE A 114 -19.97 -23.55 -11.06
CA ILE A 114 -19.48 -23.02 -9.78
C ILE A 114 -17.96 -22.78 -9.84
N ALA A 115 -17.19 -23.68 -10.47
CA ALA A 115 -15.77 -23.53 -10.66
C ALA A 115 -15.42 -22.27 -11.46
N VAL A 116 -16.15 -22.03 -12.55
CA VAL A 116 -16.01 -20.82 -13.38
C VAL A 116 -16.32 -19.56 -12.57
N LEU A 117 -17.37 -19.61 -11.75
CA LEU A 117 -17.76 -18.50 -10.90
C LEU A 117 -16.70 -18.18 -9.85
N ILE A 118 -16.15 -19.20 -9.18
CA ILE A 118 -15.07 -19.04 -8.20
C ILE A 118 -13.84 -18.37 -8.84
N LEU A 119 -13.43 -18.82 -10.02
CA LEU A 119 -12.29 -18.23 -10.74
C LEU A 119 -12.55 -16.78 -11.11
N LYS A 120 -13.76 -16.46 -11.52
CA LYS A 120 -14.16 -15.08 -11.82
C LYS A 120 -14.04 -14.18 -10.59
N PHE A 121 -14.55 -14.60 -9.44
CA PHE A 121 -14.41 -13.83 -8.18
C PHE A 121 -12.95 -13.67 -7.76
N TYR A 122 -12.14 -14.73 -7.95
CA TYR A 122 -10.72 -14.63 -7.70
C TYR A 122 -10.02 -13.61 -8.61
N ASP A 123 -10.35 -13.62 -9.89
CA ASP A 123 -9.78 -12.68 -10.87
C ASP A 123 -10.22 -11.23 -10.60
N GLU A 124 -11.46 -11.01 -10.16
CA GLU A 124 -11.95 -9.70 -9.73
C GLU A 124 -11.19 -9.19 -8.50
N TYR A 125 -11.01 -10.05 -7.48
CA TYR A 125 -10.21 -9.73 -6.30
C TYR A 125 -8.74 -9.41 -6.65
N ALA A 126 -8.10 -10.23 -7.49
CA ALA A 126 -6.73 -10.00 -7.92
C ALA A 126 -6.58 -8.71 -8.73
N ALA A 127 -7.54 -8.41 -9.61
CA ALA A 127 -7.55 -7.17 -10.39
C ALA A 127 -7.75 -5.93 -9.51
N GLU A 128 -8.56 -6.02 -8.47
CA GLU A 128 -8.78 -4.92 -7.53
C GLU A 128 -7.50 -4.61 -6.73
N MET A 129 -6.85 -5.65 -6.21
CA MET A 129 -5.57 -5.51 -5.52
C MET A 129 -4.49 -4.92 -6.44
N SER A 130 -4.38 -5.41 -7.68
CA SER A 130 -3.42 -4.87 -8.65
C SER A 130 -3.67 -3.39 -8.93
N ARG A 131 -4.93 -2.97 -9.12
CA ARG A 131 -5.26 -1.55 -9.34
C ARG A 131 -4.89 -0.66 -8.15
N HIS A 132 -5.04 -1.16 -6.94
CA HIS A 132 -4.64 -0.46 -5.73
C HIS A 132 -3.12 -0.23 -5.69
N MET A 133 -2.33 -1.29 -5.85
CA MET A 133 -0.86 -1.20 -5.89
C MET A 133 -0.35 -0.33 -7.05
N ASP A 134 -0.99 -0.43 -8.24
CA ASP A 134 -0.66 0.41 -9.38
C ASP A 134 -0.95 1.89 -9.11
N TYR A 135 -2.04 2.19 -8.39
CA TYR A 135 -2.34 3.57 -8.01
C TYR A 135 -1.24 4.16 -7.13
N GLU A 136 -0.79 3.43 -6.13
CA GLU A 136 0.27 3.87 -5.22
C GLU A 136 1.61 4.02 -5.93
N ASN A 137 1.98 3.02 -6.73
CA ASN A 137 3.21 3.04 -7.51
C ASN A 137 3.27 4.23 -8.50
N ASN A 138 2.12 4.65 -9.03
CA ASN A 138 2.06 5.70 -10.05
C ASN A 138 1.73 7.09 -9.51
N HIS A 139 1.21 7.21 -8.28
CA HIS A 139 0.78 8.50 -7.73
C HIS A 139 1.41 8.81 -6.36
N VAL A 140 1.36 7.87 -5.42
CA VAL A 140 1.86 8.08 -4.05
C VAL A 140 3.39 8.10 -4.02
N HIS A 141 4.03 7.07 -4.56
CA HIS A 141 5.48 6.97 -4.54
C HIS A 141 6.17 8.10 -5.33
N PRO A 142 5.74 8.49 -6.55
CA PRO A 142 6.31 9.63 -7.25
C PRO A 142 6.13 10.97 -6.52
N TYR A 143 5.04 11.13 -5.77
CA TYR A 143 4.85 12.28 -4.89
C TYR A 143 5.94 12.35 -3.82
N VAL A 144 6.16 11.23 -3.12
CA VAL A 144 7.18 11.13 -2.07
C VAL A 144 8.59 11.29 -2.64
N GLU A 145 8.88 10.77 -3.83
CA GLU A 145 10.17 10.97 -4.53
C GLU A 145 10.45 12.45 -4.81
N GLN A 146 9.43 13.24 -5.13
CA GLN A 146 9.59 14.69 -5.29
C GLN A 146 9.90 15.37 -3.96
N LEU A 147 9.24 14.98 -2.87
CA LEU A 147 9.54 15.50 -1.53
C LEU A 147 10.96 15.15 -1.09
N LEU A 148 11.42 13.92 -1.33
CA LEU A 148 12.81 13.50 -1.06
C LEU A 148 13.83 14.30 -1.88
N ALA A 149 13.46 14.75 -3.08
CA ALA A 149 14.26 15.66 -3.90
C ALA A 149 14.17 17.14 -3.46
N GLY A 150 13.51 17.43 -2.33
CA GLY A 150 13.33 18.78 -1.79
C GLY A 150 12.32 19.64 -2.55
N ARG A 151 11.45 19.06 -3.35
CA ARG A 151 10.45 19.75 -4.16
C ARG A 151 9.06 19.49 -3.59
N LEU A 152 8.28 20.56 -3.37
CA LEU A 152 6.87 20.45 -3.06
C LEU A 152 6.12 20.18 -4.39
N PRO A 153 5.42 19.04 -4.51
CA PRO A 153 4.53 18.83 -5.64
C PRO A 153 3.37 19.83 -5.63
N ASP A 154 2.79 20.12 -6.80
CA ASP A 154 1.69 21.07 -6.92
C ASP A 154 0.52 20.75 -5.97
N SER A 155 0.02 21.78 -5.31
CA SER A 155 -0.89 21.70 -4.14
C SER A 155 -2.29 21.13 -4.41
N GLU A 156 -2.69 20.93 -5.66
CA GLU A 156 -3.99 20.32 -5.98
C GLU A 156 -4.09 18.84 -5.60
N HIS A 157 -2.94 18.20 -5.35
CA HIS A 157 -2.85 16.76 -5.00
C HIS A 157 -1.92 16.54 -3.80
N GLY A 158 -2.09 17.34 -2.73
CA GLY A 158 -1.36 17.11 -1.47
C GLY A 158 -1.51 15.67 -0.98
N PHE A 159 -0.53 15.17 -0.22
CA PHE A 159 -0.51 13.80 0.31
C PHE A 159 -1.82 13.41 1.01
N HIS A 160 -2.48 14.35 1.67
CA HIS A 160 -3.77 14.13 2.33
C HIS A 160 -4.87 13.64 1.36
N ILE A 161 -4.92 14.18 0.12
CA ILE A 161 -5.92 13.76 -0.88
C ILE A 161 -5.58 12.36 -1.42
N LEU A 162 -4.30 12.08 -1.60
CA LEU A 162 -3.83 10.76 -2.01
C LEU A 162 -4.13 9.71 -0.94
N SER A 163 -3.94 10.04 0.35
CA SER A 163 -4.19 9.13 1.46
C SER A 163 -5.67 8.84 1.71
N HIS A 164 -6.58 9.82 1.54
CA HIS A 164 -8.03 9.55 1.65
C HIS A 164 -8.57 8.59 0.59
N ARG A 165 -8.14 8.78 -0.66
CA ARG A 165 -8.52 7.86 -1.75
C ARG A 165 -7.97 6.45 -1.53
N HIS A 166 -6.89 6.34 -0.80
CA HIS A 166 -6.23 5.11 -0.40
C HIS A 166 -7.08 4.30 0.59
N GLN A 167 -7.58 4.91 1.66
CA GLN A 167 -8.39 4.25 2.70
C GLN A 167 -9.69 3.64 2.16
N ASP A 168 -10.34 4.29 1.19
CA ASP A 168 -11.53 3.74 0.53
C ASP A 168 -11.22 2.46 -0.25
N ASN A 169 -10.03 2.36 -0.85
CA ASN A 169 -9.58 1.17 -1.58
C ASN A 169 -9.29 -0.01 -0.65
N HIS A 170 -8.76 0.23 0.56
CA HIS A 170 -8.48 -0.83 1.53
C HIS A 170 -9.77 -1.57 1.96
N SER A 171 -10.83 -0.82 2.25
CA SER A 171 -12.12 -1.43 2.63
C SER A 171 -12.75 -2.24 1.49
N SER A 172 -12.51 -1.87 0.24
CA SER A 172 -12.98 -2.60 -0.94
C SER A 172 -12.25 -3.95 -1.10
N ILE A 173 -10.93 -3.97 -0.95
CA ILE A 173 -10.11 -5.19 -1.01
C ILE A 173 -10.51 -6.19 0.09
N GLU A 174 -10.70 -5.70 1.32
CA GLU A 174 -11.13 -6.53 2.45
C GLU A 174 -12.51 -7.18 2.18
N LYS A 175 -13.45 -6.40 1.64
CA LYS A 175 -14.76 -6.90 1.25
C LYS A 175 -14.67 -7.98 0.16
N SER A 176 -13.90 -7.74 -0.90
CA SER A 176 -13.71 -8.69 -2.00
C SER A 176 -13.05 -9.99 -1.52
N SER A 177 -12.06 -9.91 -0.62
CA SER A 177 -11.45 -11.08 0.03
C SER A 177 -12.47 -11.89 0.83
N SER A 178 -13.29 -11.20 1.63
CA SER A 178 -14.33 -11.83 2.45
C SER A 178 -15.39 -12.53 1.58
N GLU A 179 -15.82 -11.92 0.47
CA GLU A 179 -16.75 -12.51 -0.48
C GLU A 179 -16.16 -13.77 -1.13
N LEU A 180 -14.92 -13.73 -1.58
CA LEU A 180 -14.21 -14.87 -2.16
C LEU A 180 -14.14 -16.05 -1.16
N LYS A 181 -13.74 -15.82 0.08
CA LYS A 181 -13.70 -16.84 1.14
C LYS A 181 -15.08 -17.45 1.39
N ASN A 182 -16.11 -16.62 1.46
CA ASN A 182 -17.49 -17.08 1.66
C ASN A 182 -17.97 -17.98 0.54
N ILE A 183 -17.63 -17.65 -0.72
CA ILE A 183 -17.99 -18.46 -1.87
C ILE A 183 -17.29 -19.82 -1.83
N LEU A 184 -15.98 -19.83 -1.56
CA LEU A 184 -15.21 -21.06 -1.42
C LEU A 184 -15.74 -21.96 -0.31
N ILE A 185 -16.05 -21.41 0.86
CA ILE A 185 -16.52 -22.18 2.01
C ILE A 185 -17.93 -22.75 1.79
N LYS A 186 -18.83 -21.97 1.19
CA LYS A 186 -20.25 -22.33 1.12
C LYS A 186 -20.64 -23.13 -0.12
N TYR A 187 -19.98 -22.89 -1.25
CA TYR A 187 -20.43 -23.36 -2.55
C TYR A 187 -19.44 -24.24 -3.29
N TYR A 188 -18.27 -24.51 -2.69
CA TYR A 188 -17.29 -25.37 -3.33
C TYR A 188 -17.79 -26.81 -3.44
N PRO A 189 -17.62 -27.48 -4.60
CA PRO A 189 -18.17 -28.83 -4.80
C PRO A 189 -17.56 -29.89 -3.87
N ALA A 190 -18.37 -30.63 -3.14
CA ALA A 190 -17.96 -31.60 -2.14
C ALA A 190 -17.08 -32.78 -2.65
N LYS A 191 -16.99 -32.97 -3.98
CA LYS A 191 -16.18 -34.01 -4.61
C LYS A 191 -14.77 -33.57 -4.99
N SER A 192 -14.39 -32.34 -4.66
CA SER A 192 -13.11 -31.75 -5.00
C SER A 192 -12.03 -32.15 -4.00
N ASN A 193 -10.77 -31.86 -4.30
CA ASN A 193 -9.65 -32.12 -3.39
C ASN A 193 -9.71 -31.18 -2.17
N VAL A 194 -10.26 -31.68 -1.05
CA VAL A 194 -10.47 -30.95 0.19
C VAL A 194 -9.14 -30.44 0.78
N GLN A 195 -8.06 -31.21 0.63
CA GLN A 195 -6.75 -30.80 1.15
C GLN A 195 -6.20 -29.58 0.40
N LEU A 196 -6.21 -29.62 -0.94
CA LEU A 196 -5.81 -28.47 -1.74
C LEU A 196 -6.69 -27.24 -1.50
N LEU A 197 -7.99 -27.43 -1.30
CA LEU A 197 -8.88 -26.33 -0.95
C LEU A 197 -8.51 -25.70 0.39
N ASN A 198 -8.21 -26.53 1.40
CA ASN A 198 -7.76 -26.03 2.69
C ASN A 198 -6.46 -25.21 2.56
N GLU A 199 -5.50 -25.68 1.77
CA GLU A 199 -4.27 -24.91 1.50
C GLU A 199 -4.56 -23.58 0.80
N VAL A 200 -5.47 -23.56 -0.18
CA VAL A 200 -5.88 -22.31 -0.85
C VAL A 200 -6.52 -21.34 0.15
N LEU A 201 -7.42 -21.83 1.00
CA LEU A 201 -8.05 -20.99 2.02
C LEU A 201 -7.03 -20.44 3.02
N MET A 202 -6.10 -21.28 3.48
CA MET A 202 -5.01 -20.84 4.35
C MET A 202 -4.15 -19.78 3.68
N ASP A 203 -3.81 -19.97 2.40
CA ASP A 203 -3.06 -18.99 1.63
C ASP A 203 -3.80 -17.66 1.48
N ILE A 204 -5.12 -17.68 1.28
CA ILE A 204 -5.95 -16.45 1.20
C ILE A 204 -6.00 -15.76 2.56
N TYR A 205 -6.20 -16.48 3.66
CA TYR A 205 -6.20 -15.89 5.00
C TYR A 205 -4.85 -15.25 5.36
N MET A 206 -3.75 -15.95 5.08
CA MET A 206 -2.40 -15.42 5.33
C MET A 206 -2.11 -14.18 4.47
N MET A 207 -2.57 -14.18 3.23
CA MET A 207 -2.42 -13.03 2.34
C MET A 207 -3.25 -11.83 2.82
N GLU A 208 -4.46 -12.06 3.31
CA GLU A 208 -5.31 -11.02 3.90
C GLU A 208 -4.68 -10.40 5.16
N GLU A 209 -4.15 -11.22 6.06
CA GLU A 209 -3.45 -10.75 7.27
C GLU A 209 -2.23 -9.90 6.92
N ASP A 210 -1.45 -10.34 5.94
CA ASP A 210 -0.28 -9.62 5.45
C ASP A 210 -0.67 -8.30 4.77
N MET A 211 -1.74 -8.31 3.96
CA MET A 211 -2.28 -7.11 3.33
C MET A 211 -2.81 -6.10 4.36
N LEU A 212 -3.53 -6.54 5.38
CA LEU A 212 -3.99 -5.68 6.47
C LEU A 212 -2.81 -5.03 7.21
N SER A 213 -1.74 -5.80 7.45
CA SER A 213 -0.52 -5.27 8.08
C SER A 213 0.17 -4.23 7.20
N HIS A 214 0.19 -4.45 5.89
CA HIS A 214 0.73 -3.53 4.89
C HIS A 214 -0.08 -2.22 4.86
N CYS A 215 -1.40 -2.29 4.71
CA CYS A 215 -2.28 -1.12 4.71
C CYS A 215 -2.14 -0.29 6.00
N ARG A 216 -2.10 -0.95 7.16
CA ARG A 216 -1.91 -0.26 8.45
C ARG A 216 -0.56 0.45 8.53
N LEU A 217 0.49 -0.16 8.00
CA LEU A 217 1.81 0.45 7.98
C LEU A 217 1.82 1.70 7.08
N GLU A 218 1.13 1.66 5.95
CA GLU A 218 0.95 2.80 5.07
C GLU A 218 0.11 3.91 5.70
N ASP A 219 -1.07 3.57 6.22
CA ASP A 219 -2.00 4.54 6.79
C ASP A 219 -1.45 5.26 8.03
N HIS A 220 -0.56 4.62 8.79
CA HIS A 220 -0.09 5.17 10.06
C HIS A 220 1.39 5.52 10.04
N LEU A 221 2.29 4.56 9.77
CA LEU A 221 3.72 4.82 9.87
C LEU A 221 4.23 5.63 8.67
N PHE A 222 3.92 5.17 7.45
CA PHE A 222 4.38 5.83 6.23
C PHE A 222 3.74 7.21 6.06
N ALA A 223 2.43 7.33 6.27
CA ALA A 223 1.72 8.58 6.19
C ALA A 223 2.30 9.65 7.14
N GLU A 224 2.58 9.28 8.40
CA GLU A 224 3.19 10.20 9.36
C GLU A 224 4.61 10.63 8.94
N CYS A 225 5.42 9.69 8.44
CA CYS A 225 6.75 10.01 7.91
C CYS A 225 6.69 10.97 6.72
N VAL A 226 5.74 10.77 5.80
CA VAL A 226 5.55 11.64 4.63
C VAL A 226 5.05 13.01 5.02
N HIS A 227 4.12 13.13 5.98
CA HIS A 227 3.65 14.43 6.49
C HIS A 227 4.81 15.24 7.11
N ARG A 228 5.66 14.60 7.91
CA ARG A 228 6.85 15.26 8.48
C ARG A 228 7.81 15.72 7.40
N LEU A 229 8.07 14.89 6.40
CA LEU A 229 8.91 15.24 5.26
C LEU A 229 8.32 16.41 4.45
N GLU A 230 7.01 16.42 4.23
CA GLU A 230 6.31 17.51 3.55
C GLU A 230 6.46 18.84 4.30
N ASP A 231 6.29 18.82 5.64
CA ASP A 231 6.47 19.98 6.49
C ASP A 231 7.92 20.48 6.48
N GLU A 232 8.90 19.59 6.51
CA GLU A 232 10.31 19.96 6.40
C GLU A 232 10.65 20.63 5.06
N VAL A 233 10.16 20.08 3.95
CA VAL A 233 10.38 20.66 2.61
C VAL A 233 9.71 22.04 2.52
N ARG A 234 8.50 22.20 3.07
CA ARG A 234 7.78 23.46 3.12
C ARG A 234 8.50 24.54 3.94
N MET A 235 9.06 24.15 5.09
CA MET A 235 9.83 25.07 5.95
C MET A 235 11.15 25.49 5.27
N ARG A 236 11.84 24.58 4.59
CA ARG A 236 13.08 24.91 3.84
C ARG A 236 12.80 25.86 2.69
N GLY A 237 11.74 25.64 1.92
CA GLY A 237 11.33 26.52 0.82
C GLY A 237 10.91 27.92 1.29
N ALA A 238 10.40 28.06 2.53
CA ALA A 238 10.05 29.36 3.10
C ALA A 238 11.30 30.16 3.59
N GLN A 239 12.43 29.48 3.83
CA GLN A 239 13.68 30.12 4.30
C GLN A 239 14.63 30.49 3.16
N ASP A 240 14.45 29.94 1.97
CA ASP A 240 15.27 30.22 0.78
C ASP A 240 14.42 30.81 -0.34
N PRO A 241 14.34 32.16 -0.46
CA PRO A 241 13.53 32.82 -1.48
C PRO A 241 14.02 32.61 -2.91
N ASP A 242 15.23 32.03 -3.09
CA ASP A 242 15.79 31.67 -4.40
C ASP A 242 15.44 30.25 -4.86
N VAL A 243 14.77 29.45 -4.04
CA VAL A 243 14.15 28.21 -4.51
C VAL A 243 12.95 28.59 -5.38
N VAL A 244 13.19 28.64 -6.69
CA VAL A 244 12.19 28.87 -7.72
C VAL A 244 11.04 27.88 -7.54
N THR A 245 10.00 28.31 -6.85
CA THR A 245 8.68 27.72 -7.05
C THR A 245 8.43 27.84 -8.54
N ALA A 246 8.17 26.72 -9.23
CA ALA A 246 7.74 26.77 -10.62
C ALA A 246 6.69 27.89 -10.73
N PRO A 247 6.80 28.77 -11.75
CA PRO A 247 5.89 29.90 -11.84
C PRO A 247 4.47 29.36 -11.72
N ARG A 248 3.71 29.87 -10.75
CA ARG A 248 2.27 29.63 -10.70
C ARG A 248 1.73 30.14 -12.03
N VAL A 249 1.52 29.23 -12.96
CA VAL A 249 0.63 29.51 -14.08
C VAL A 249 -0.74 29.51 -13.44
N ASP A 250 -1.27 30.68 -13.18
CA ASP A 250 -2.66 30.83 -12.77
C ASP A 250 -3.47 30.12 -13.85
N ALA A 251 -4.07 28.99 -13.51
CA ALA A 251 -4.89 28.20 -14.46
C ALA A 251 -6.01 29.07 -15.07
N THR A 252 -6.34 30.19 -14.41
CA THR A 252 -7.27 31.19 -14.89
C THR A 252 -6.72 32.07 -16.00
N ASP A 253 -5.40 32.27 -16.10
CA ASP A 253 -4.78 33.09 -17.17
C ASP A 253 -4.65 32.37 -18.50
N THR A 254 -4.75 31.03 -18.50
CA THR A 254 -4.71 30.22 -19.72
C THR A 254 -6.10 29.92 -20.30
N LEU A 255 -7.16 30.19 -19.53
CA LEU A 255 -8.53 29.96 -19.97
C LEU A 255 -9.05 31.14 -20.77
N SER A 256 -9.62 30.87 -21.93
CA SER A 256 -10.40 31.85 -22.68
C SER A 256 -11.62 32.33 -21.88
N ASP A 257 -12.12 33.54 -22.17
CA ASP A 257 -13.30 34.06 -21.48
C ASP A 257 -14.51 33.13 -21.60
N ARG A 258 -14.60 32.37 -22.69
CA ARG A 258 -15.65 31.38 -22.93
C ARG A 258 -15.52 30.16 -22.01
N GLU A 259 -14.31 29.69 -21.77
CA GLU A 259 -14.05 28.59 -20.83
C GLU A 259 -14.33 28.99 -19.38
N LYS A 260 -14.02 30.23 -19.01
CA LYS A 260 -14.37 30.79 -17.70
C LYS A 260 -15.90 30.86 -17.49
N GLU A 261 -16.66 31.26 -18.52
CA GLU A 261 -18.12 31.24 -18.49
C GLU A 261 -18.68 29.83 -18.27
N VAL A 262 -18.14 28.81 -18.96
CA VAL A 262 -18.53 27.40 -18.78
C VAL A 262 -18.29 26.94 -17.35
N ILE A 263 -17.12 27.24 -16.79
CA ILE A 263 -16.77 26.85 -15.40
C ILE A 263 -17.74 27.47 -14.40
N VAL A 264 -18.13 28.72 -14.59
CA VAL A 264 -19.13 29.37 -13.70
C VAL A 264 -20.46 28.65 -13.70
N GLU A 265 -20.93 28.17 -14.86
CA GLU A 265 -22.18 27.42 -14.97
C GLU A 265 -22.06 26.00 -14.37
N VAL A 266 -20.89 25.34 -14.52
CA VAL A 266 -20.60 24.04 -13.88
C VAL A 266 -20.61 24.18 -12.35
N VAL A 267 -20.01 25.23 -11.81
CA VAL A 267 -19.99 25.48 -10.34
C VAL A 267 -21.38 25.73 -9.77
N LYS A 268 -22.32 26.24 -10.58
CA LYS A 268 -23.74 26.36 -10.21
C LYS A 268 -24.49 25.03 -10.19
N GLY A 269 -23.82 23.94 -10.59
CA GLY A 269 -24.40 22.58 -10.57
C GLY A 269 -25.33 22.27 -11.75
N LEU A 270 -25.22 23.03 -12.84
CA LEU A 270 -26.03 22.81 -14.03
C LEU A 270 -25.55 21.61 -14.85
N SER A 271 -26.47 20.91 -15.47
CA SER A 271 -26.15 19.82 -16.40
C SER A 271 -25.59 20.37 -17.73
N ASN A 272 -24.84 19.55 -18.47
CA ASN A 272 -24.28 19.93 -19.77
C ASN A 272 -25.33 20.50 -20.73
N LYS A 273 -26.59 20.01 -20.66
CA LYS A 273 -27.69 20.48 -21.48
C LYS A 273 -28.13 21.91 -21.10
N GLU A 274 -28.26 22.16 -19.80
CA GLU A 274 -28.63 23.49 -19.28
C GLU A 274 -27.50 24.52 -19.53
N ILE A 275 -26.23 24.08 -19.43
CA ILE A 275 -25.07 24.91 -19.78
C ILE A 275 -25.11 25.30 -21.28
N ALA A 276 -25.36 24.32 -22.17
CA ALA A 276 -25.47 24.58 -23.60
C ALA A 276 -26.61 25.56 -23.93
N GLU A 277 -27.78 25.39 -23.29
CA GLU A 277 -28.93 26.29 -23.45
C GLU A 277 -28.62 27.71 -22.96
N ASN A 278 -27.97 27.86 -21.80
CA ASN A 278 -27.61 29.17 -21.24
C ASN A 278 -26.52 29.90 -22.05
N MET A 279 -25.64 29.15 -22.67
CA MET A 279 -24.53 29.70 -23.46
C MET A 279 -24.85 29.83 -24.96
N PHE A 280 -26.07 29.50 -25.38
CA PHE A 280 -26.51 29.55 -26.78
C PHE A 280 -25.63 28.76 -27.74
N ILE A 281 -25.22 27.50 -27.36
CA ILE A 281 -24.43 26.54 -28.15
C ILE A 281 -25.15 25.18 -28.22
#